data_ba3521f03c3d2180fa8d6a962faa1579
#
_entry.id   ba3521f03c3d2180fa8d6a962faa1579
#
_cell.length_a   1.000
_cell.length_b   1.000
_cell.length_c   1.000
_cell.angle_alpha   90.00
_cell.angle_beta   90.00
_cell.angle_gamma   90.00
#
_symmetry.space_group_name_H-M   'P 1'
#
loop_
_entity.id
_entity.type
_entity.pdbx_description
1 polymer ?
#
loop_
_entity_poly.entity_id
_entity_poly.type
_entity_poly.pdbx_seq_one_letter_code
_entity_poly.pdbx_strand_id
1 'polypeptide(L)'
;GDTDAYLIRGSIYLNQKEYAKAIEDFSAILEKEPDNLLALFNLANARMLMFDYIESVDDKTPRIVGEQQQMQRKIDYSQVIEGYNECLRIDSDFVFALFNMANVYAKNGEIERAIETFNQVLRLDKDIAEAYFNRGLLYIYTGQKALANADLSKAGELGIVSAYNVIKRYCKEN
;
A
#
# COMPACT_ATOMS: atom_id res chain seq x y z
N GLY A 1 -0.03 -14.75 26.03
CA GLY A 1 -1.46 -14.83 26.36
C GLY A 1 -2.30 -13.70 25.81
N ASP A 2 -2.18 -12.48 26.38
CA ASP A 2 -3.03 -11.36 25.95
C ASP A 2 -2.66 -10.83 24.57
N THR A 3 -1.38 -10.76 24.23
CA THR A 3 -0.87 -10.28 22.93
C THR A 3 -1.41 -11.11 21.77
N ASP A 4 -1.35 -12.45 21.88
CA ASP A 4 -1.88 -13.35 20.84
C ASP A 4 -3.38 -13.16 20.65
N ALA A 5 -4.13 -12.99 21.75
CA ALA A 5 -5.58 -12.77 21.68
C ALA A 5 -5.92 -11.46 20.97
N TYR A 6 -5.18 -10.38 21.24
CA TYR A 6 -5.36 -9.10 20.55
C TYR A 6 -4.94 -9.19 19.07
N LEU A 7 -3.83 -9.89 18.72
CA LEU A 7 -3.43 -10.09 17.32
C LEU A 7 -4.52 -10.83 16.54
N ILE A 8 -5.05 -11.92 17.10
CA ILE A 8 -6.12 -12.71 16.46
C ILE A 8 -7.38 -11.87 16.32
N ARG A 9 -7.83 -11.20 17.39
CA ARG A 9 -9.06 -10.42 17.38
C ARG A 9 -8.98 -9.22 16.43
N GLY A 10 -7.86 -8.49 16.46
CA GLY A 10 -7.60 -7.40 15.53
C GLY A 10 -7.62 -7.86 14.08
N SER A 11 -7.04 -9.04 13.78
CA SER A 11 -7.08 -9.62 12.44
C SER A 11 -8.51 -10.00 12.00
N ILE A 12 -9.34 -10.49 12.93
CA ILE A 12 -10.77 -10.74 12.67
C ILE A 12 -11.49 -9.43 12.36
N TYR A 13 -11.24 -8.37 13.14
CA TYR A 13 -11.82 -7.05 12.88
C TYR A 13 -11.41 -6.47 11.53
N LEU A 14 -10.14 -6.66 11.08
CA LEU A 14 -9.73 -6.29 9.73
C LEU A 14 -10.57 -6.97 8.65
N ASN A 15 -10.77 -8.28 8.78
CA ASN A 15 -11.60 -9.06 7.84
C ASN A 15 -13.08 -8.63 7.84
N GLN A 16 -13.57 -8.15 8.97
CA GLN A 16 -14.92 -7.60 9.13
C GLN A 16 -15.03 -6.13 8.71
N LYS A 17 -13.91 -5.50 8.28
CA LYS A 17 -13.81 -4.06 7.97
C LYS A 17 -14.11 -3.15 9.16
N GLU A 18 -13.96 -3.66 10.38
CA GLU A 18 -14.10 -2.90 11.62
C GLU A 18 -12.72 -2.29 12.00
N TYR A 19 -12.20 -1.44 11.11
CA TYR A 19 -10.83 -0.95 11.17
C TYR A 19 -10.49 -0.23 12.49
N ALA A 20 -11.43 0.55 13.05
CA ALA A 20 -11.21 1.24 14.32
C ALA A 20 -10.94 0.26 15.46
N LYS A 21 -11.70 -0.83 15.56
CA LYS A 21 -11.47 -1.86 16.58
C LYS A 21 -10.17 -2.62 16.37
N ALA A 22 -9.79 -2.87 15.11
CA ALA A 22 -8.50 -3.48 14.80
C ALA A 22 -7.33 -2.57 15.24
N ILE A 23 -7.44 -1.26 15.00
CA ILE A 23 -6.46 -0.25 15.45
C ILE A 23 -6.33 -0.25 16.97
N GLU A 24 -7.45 -0.30 17.71
CA GLU A 24 -7.44 -0.37 19.17
C GLU A 24 -6.68 -1.61 19.68
N ASP A 25 -6.96 -2.79 19.10
CA ASP A 25 -6.31 -4.04 19.50
C ASP A 25 -4.79 -4.02 19.24
N PHE A 26 -4.37 -3.61 18.03
CA PHE A 26 -2.94 -3.54 17.72
C PHE A 26 -2.23 -2.47 18.53
N SER A 27 -2.89 -1.35 18.83
CA SER A 27 -2.33 -0.31 19.69
C SER A 27 -2.14 -0.81 21.14
N ALA A 28 -3.09 -1.58 21.68
CA ALA A 28 -2.99 -2.17 23.01
C ALA A 28 -1.81 -3.16 23.15
N ILE A 29 -1.43 -3.83 22.05
CA ILE A 29 -0.20 -4.65 22.01
C ILE A 29 1.02 -3.74 22.13
N LEU A 30 1.07 -2.66 21.33
CA LEU A 30 2.24 -1.79 21.26
C LEU A 30 2.46 -0.96 22.54
N GLU A 31 1.44 -0.77 23.38
CA GLU A 31 1.60 -0.21 24.73
C GLU A 31 2.45 -1.09 25.66
N LYS A 32 2.40 -2.42 25.45
CA LYS A 32 3.16 -3.40 26.24
C LYS A 32 4.45 -3.85 25.55
N GLU A 33 4.39 -3.96 24.24
CA GLU A 33 5.44 -4.49 23.38
C GLU A 33 5.69 -3.51 22.22
N PRO A 34 6.38 -2.37 22.44
CA PRO A 34 6.54 -1.33 21.40
C PRO A 34 7.22 -1.81 20.11
N ASP A 35 8.07 -2.83 20.20
CA ASP A 35 8.80 -3.41 19.08
C ASP A 35 8.14 -4.68 18.52
N ASN A 36 6.86 -4.91 18.80
CA ASN A 36 6.14 -6.05 18.21
C ASN A 36 5.90 -5.79 16.72
N LEU A 37 6.75 -6.42 15.88
CA LEU A 37 6.76 -6.21 14.43
C LEU A 37 5.39 -6.49 13.78
N LEU A 38 4.70 -7.56 14.20
CA LEU A 38 3.39 -7.92 13.64
C LEU A 38 2.31 -6.91 14.02
N ALA A 39 2.35 -6.39 15.25
CA ALA A 39 1.41 -5.37 15.70
C ALA A 39 1.64 -4.05 14.96
N LEU A 40 2.89 -3.61 14.78
CA LEU A 40 3.25 -2.41 14.00
C LEU A 40 2.75 -2.53 12.56
N PHE A 41 3.06 -3.65 11.90
CA PHE A 41 2.66 -3.90 10.52
C PHE A 41 1.13 -3.92 10.35
N ASN A 42 0.43 -4.64 11.23
CA ASN A 42 -1.02 -4.73 11.16
C ASN A 42 -1.71 -3.41 11.52
N LEU A 43 -1.14 -2.61 12.43
CA LEU A 43 -1.64 -1.27 12.74
C LEU A 43 -1.53 -0.34 11.52
N ALA A 44 -0.38 -0.34 10.85
CA ALA A 44 -0.21 0.44 9.63
C ALA A 44 -1.17 0.00 8.52
N ASN A 45 -1.35 -1.31 8.33
CA ASN A 45 -2.32 -1.86 7.38
C ASN A 45 -3.76 -1.48 7.75
N ALA A 46 -4.14 -1.54 9.03
CA ALA A 46 -5.49 -1.17 9.48
C ALA A 46 -5.80 0.30 9.18
N ARG A 47 -4.85 1.20 9.43
CA ARG A 47 -4.96 2.63 9.09
C ARG A 47 -5.09 2.85 7.59
N MET A 48 -4.27 2.15 6.80
CA MET A 48 -4.33 2.24 5.34
C MET A 48 -5.69 1.80 4.79
N LEU A 49 -6.19 0.63 5.24
CA LEU A 49 -7.49 0.10 4.83
C LEU A 49 -8.65 1.00 5.28
N MET A 50 -8.54 1.65 6.43
CA MET A 50 -9.52 2.63 6.89
C MET A 50 -9.55 3.84 5.95
N PHE A 51 -8.40 4.35 5.49
CA PHE A 51 -8.35 5.44 4.52
C PHE A 51 -8.95 5.04 3.17
N ASP A 52 -8.63 3.86 2.66
CA ASP A 52 -9.21 3.33 1.43
C ASP A 52 -10.73 3.20 1.53
N TYR A 53 -11.24 2.79 2.68
CA TYR A 53 -12.67 2.72 2.94
C TYR A 53 -13.32 4.11 2.92
N ILE A 54 -12.73 5.09 3.60
CA ILE A 54 -13.22 6.48 3.63
C ILE A 54 -13.27 7.05 2.22
N GLU A 55 -12.20 6.91 1.42
CA GLU A 55 -12.17 7.35 0.00
C GLU A 55 -13.30 6.69 -0.80
N SER A 56 -13.51 5.39 -0.63
CA SER A 56 -14.53 4.64 -1.36
C SER A 56 -15.97 5.05 -1.02
N VAL A 57 -16.20 5.57 0.18
CA VAL A 57 -17.52 6.07 0.62
C VAL A 57 -17.73 7.49 0.13
N ASP A 58 -16.73 8.35 0.23
CA ASP A 58 -16.81 9.75 -0.25
C ASP A 58 -17.07 9.82 -1.77
N ASP A 59 -16.50 8.90 -2.56
CA ASP A 59 -16.73 8.84 -4.02
C ASP A 59 -18.18 8.44 -4.38
N LYS A 60 -18.87 7.73 -3.50
CA LYS A 60 -20.25 7.26 -3.70
C LYS A 60 -21.33 8.21 -3.18
N THR A 61 -20.96 9.23 -2.38
CA THR A 61 -21.93 10.20 -1.88
C THR A 61 -22.33 11.18 -2.99
N PRO A 62 -23.65 11.40 -3.27
CA PRO A 62 -24.07 12.42 -4.21
C PRO A 62 -23.54 13.78 -3.75
N ARG A 63 -22.75 14.45 -4.58
CA ARG A 63 -22.23 15.79 -4.31
C ARG A 63 -23.38 16.80 -4.35
N ILE A 64 -24.05 17.04 -3.21
CA ILE A 64 -25.16 18.00 -3.06
C ILE A 64 -24.65 19.39 -2.65
N VAL A 65 -23.37 19.70 -2.74
CA VAL A 65 -22.86 21.01 -2.32
C VAL A 65 -22.07 21.68 -3.44
N GLY A 66 -22.45 22.94 -3.69
CA GLY A 66 -21.94 23.75 -4.79
C GLY A 66 -20.41 23.86 -4.86
N GLU A 67 -19.96 24.22 -6.03
CA GLU A 67 -18.61 24.18 -6.59
C GLU A 67 -17.48 24.87 -5.78
N GLN A 68 -17.75 25.42 -4.60
CA GLN A 68 -16.78 26.21 -3.83
C GLN A 68 -16.11 25.50 -2.64
N GLN A 69 -16.39 24.22 -2.40
CA GLN A 69 -15.71 23.43 -1.35
C GLN A 69 -15.12 22.11 -1.85
N GLN A 70 -14.56 22.12 -3.05
CA GLN A 70 -13.61 21.09 -3.47
C GLN A 70 -12.25 21.29 -2.77
N MET A 71 -12.23 21.41 -1.47
CA MET A 71 -11.07 21.01 -0.70
C MET A 71 -11.09 19.48 -0.73
N GLN A 72 -10.47 18.91 -1.74
CA GLN A 72 -10.02 17.51 -1.72
C GLN A 72 -9.36 17.34 -0.35
N ARG A 73 -10.02 16.62 0.58
CA ARG A 73 -9.41 16.24 1.85
C ARG A 73 -8.23 15.36 1.47
N LYS A 74 -7.06 15.98 1.40
CA LYS A 74 -5.82 15.21 1.18
C LYS A 74 -5.68 14.31 2.40
N ILE A 75 -5.81 13.01 2.19
CA ILE A 75 -5.57 12.04 3.26
C ILE A 75 -4.12 12.17 3.70
N ASP A 76 -3.93 12.32 4.99
CA ASP A 76 -2.59 12.35 5.59
C ASP A 76 -2.12 10.91 5.86
N TYR A 77 -1.27 10.41 4.98
CA TYR A 77 -0.66 9.09 5.12
C TYR A 77 0.54 9.05 6.07
N SER A 78 0.89 10.14 6.75
CA SER A 78 2.11 10.22 7.58
C SER A 78 2.18 9.12 8.62
N GLN A 79 1.07 8.85 9.34
CA GLN A 79 1.03 7.80 10.37
C GLN A 79 1.15 6.37 9.79
N VAL A 80 0.72 6.17 8.55
CA VAL A 80 0.87 4.87 7.87
C VAL A 80 2.33 4.66 7.48
N ILE A 81 2.95 5.70 6.89
CA ILE A 81 4.38 5.68 6.52
C ILE A 81 5.26 5.51 7.75
N GLU A 82 4.96 6.21 8.85
CA GLU A 82 5.67 6.06 10.12
C GLU A 82 5.57 4.63 10.65
N GLY A 83 4.38 4.02 10.64
CA GLY A 83 4.19 2.63 11.05
C GLY A 83 5.05 1.65 10.25
N TYR A 84 5.13 1.79 8.92
CA TYR A 84 6.02 0.95 8.11
C TYR A 84 7.50 1.26 8.36
N ASN A 85 7.89 2.52 8.60
CA ASN A 85 9.25 2.86 8.97
C ASN A 85 9.66 2.21 10.30
N GLU A 86 8.77 2.14 11.30
CA GLU A 86 9.05 1.42 12.53
C GLU A 86 9.23 -0.09 12.29
N CYS A 87 8.45 -0.70 11.40
CA CYS A 87 8.70 -2.07 10.98
C CYS A 87 10.10 -2.24 10.38
N LEU A 88 10.51 -1.31 9.50
CA LEU A 88 11.82 -1.36 8.83
C LEU A 88 12.99 -1.00 9.75
N ARG A 89 12.74 -0.30 10.86
CA ARG A 89 13.73 -0.09 11.93
C ARG A 89 14.07 -1.40 12.64
N ILE A 90 13.07 -2.29 12.81
CA ILE A 90 13.22 -3.59 13.46
C ILE A 90 13.80 -4.63 12.49
N ASP A 91 13.24 -4.68 11.29
CA ASP A 91 13.67 -5.58 10.20
C ASP A 91 13.75 -4.78 8.88
N SER A 92 14.95 -4.37 8.51
CA SER A 92 15.20 -3.57 7.30
C SER A 92 14.83 -4.27 6.00
N ASP A 93 14.76 -5.60 6.03
CA ASP A 93 14.46 -6.45 4.88
C ASP A 93 13.02 -6.97 4.89
N PHE A 94 12.16 -6.39 5.75
CA PHE A 94 10.76 -6.78 5.82
C PHE A 94 10.00 -6.36 4.55
N VAL A 95 10.03 -7.26 3.58
CA VAL A 95 9.54 -7.05 2.20
C VAL A 95 8.08 -6.57 2.17
N PHE A 96 7.22 -7.10 3.05
CA PHE A 96 5.81 -6.71 3.08
C PHE A 96 5.60 -5.25 3.50
N ALA A 97 6.40 -4.75 4.45
CA ALA A 97 6.35 -3.35 4.85
C ALA A 97 6.84 -2.44 3.71
N LEU A 98 7.96 -2.79 3.05
CA LEU A 98 8.47 -2.07 1.88
C LEU A 98 7.43 -2.02 0.75
N PHE A 99 6.81 -3.17 0.42
CA PHE A 99 5.80 -3.24 -0.63
C PHE A 99 4.60 -2.34 -0.34
N ASN A 100 4.06 -2.41 0.87
CA ASN A 100 2.93 -1.59 1.27
C ASN A 100 3.30 -0.11 1.33
N MET A 101 4.49 0.23 1.83
CA MET A 101 4.99 1.61 1.86
C MET A 101 5.16 2.19 0.45
N ALA A 102 5.65 1.40 -0.52
CA ALA A 102 5.73 1.83 -1.92
C ALA A 102 4.35 2.17 -2.49
N ASN A 103 3.33 1.37 -2.19
CA ASN A 103 1.96 1.65 -2.60
C ASN A 103 1.42 2.93 -1.94
N VAL A 104 1.74 3.18 -0.68
CA VAL A 104 1.35 4.43 0.01
C VAL A 104 2.02 5.64 -0.63
N TYR A 105 3.33 5.58 -0.94
CA TYR A 105 4.01 6.65 -1.66
C TYR A 105 3.37 6.93 -3.02
N ALA A 106 3.02 5.89 -3.78
CA ALA A 106 2.33 6.04 -5.06
C ALA A 106 0.98 6.76 -4.91
N LYS A 107 0.18 6.37 -3.92
CA LYS A 107 -1.10 7.02 -3.60
C LYS A 107 -0.94 8.47 -3.15
N ASN A 108 0.11 8.76 -2.39
CA ASN A 108 0.42 10.12 -1.92
C ASN A 108 1.00 11.02 -3.03
N GLY A 109 1.25 10.47 -4.23
CA GLY A 109 1.85 11.17 -5.37
C GLY A 109 3.38 11.29 -5.30
N GLU A 110 4.03 10.60 -4.37
CA GLU A 110 5.49 10.56 -4.21
C GLU A 110 6.10 9.48 -5.13
N ILE A 111 5.94 9.68 -6.44
CA ILE A 111 6.17 8.66 -7.47
C ILE A 111 7.60 8.14 -7.47
N GLU A 112 8.59 9.02 -7.35
CA GLU A 112 10.02 8.66 -7.34
C GLU A 112 10.35 7.79 -6.14
N ARG A 113 9.82 8.13 -4.95
CA ARG A 113 9.99 7.33 -3.74
C ARG A 113 9.32 5.97 -3.86
N ALA A 114 8.14 5.91 -4.46
CA ALA A 114 7.45 4.66 -4.73
C ALA A 114 8.28 3.74 -5.63
N ILE A 115 8.82 4.25 -6.75
CA ILE A 115 9.67 3.49 -7.67
C ILE A 115 10.93 2.99 -6.94
N GLU A 116 11.60 3.85 -6.17
CA GLU A 116 12.79 3.46 -5.40
C GLU A 116 12.48 2.37 -4.38
N THR A 117 11.37 2.47 -3.68
CA THR A 117 10.95 1.47 -2.70
C THR A 117 10.58 0.15 -3.39
N PHE A 118 9.89 0.16 -4.54
CA PHE A 118 9.69 -1.06 -5.33
C PHE A 118 11.02 -1.65 -5.84
N ASN A 119 12.02 -0.84 -6.15
CA ASN A 119 13.36 -1.35 -6.47
C ASN A 119 13.97 -2.10 -5.29
N GLN A 120 13.73 -1.65 -4.03
CA GLN A 120 14.19 -2.37 -2.83
C GLN A 120 13.44 -3.69 -2.68
N VAL A 121 12.12 -3.69 -2.80
CA VAL A 121 11.29 -4.90 -2.79
C VAL A 121 11.84 -5.94 -3.77
N LEU A 122 12.05 -5.56 -5.02
CA LEU A 122 12.48 -6.47 -6.09
C LEU A 122 13.96 -6.87 -6.03
N ARG A 123 14.79 -6.20 -5.23
CA ARG A 123 16.13 -6.67 -4.86
C ARG A 123 16.08 -7.80 -3.84
N LEU A 124 15.15 -7.71 -2.89
CA LEU A 124 14.96 -8.70 -1.83
C LEU A 124 14.20 -9.93 -2.34
N ASP A 125 13.14 -9.71 -3.10
CA ASP A 125 12.32 -10.77 -3.68
C ASP A 125 11.95 -10.44 -5.13
N LYS A 126 12.47 -11.24 -6.07
CA LYS A 126 12.28 -11.06 -7.52
C LYS A 126 11.00 -11.72 -8.05
N ASP A 127 10.27 -12.43 -7.19
CA ASP A 127 9.09 -13.20 -7.61
C ASP A 127 7.77 -12.50 -7.26
N ILE A 128 7.82 -11.28 -6.70
CA ILE A 128 6.63 -10.47 -6.40
C ILE A 128 6.10 -9.83 -7.69
N ALA A 129 5.17 -10.51 -8.33
CA ALA A 129 4.54 -10.08 -9.58
C ALA A 129 3.88 -8.70 -9.45
N GLU A 130 3.21 -8.45 -8.33
CA GLU A 130 2.52 -7.19 -8.04
C GLU A 130 3.50 -6.00 -7.93
N ALA A 131 4.73 -6.21 -7.48
CA ALA A 131 5.73 -5.15 -7.40
C ALA A 131 6.17 -4.70 -8.81
N TYR A 132 6.40 -5.64 -9.72
CA TYR A 132 6.64 -5.31 -11.13
C TYR A 132 5.43 -4.62 -11.76
N PHE A 133 4.23 -5.14 -11.52
CA PHE A 133 3.02 -4.55 -12.08
C PHE A 133 2.83 -3.10 -11.63
N ASN A 134 2.91 -2.85 -10.33
CA ASN A 134 2.72 -1.51 -9.75
C ASN A 134 3.82 -0.54 -10.20
N ARG A 135 5.11 -0.97 -10.20
CA ARG A 135 6.22 -0.15 -10.70
C ARG A 135 6.08 0.13 -12.20
N GLY A 136 5.64 -0.85 -12.98
CA GLY A 136 5.33 -0.69 -14.39
C GLY A 136 4.25 0.36 -14.66
N LEU A 137 3.20 0.42 -13.83
CA LEU A 137 2.18 1.47 -13.92
C LEU A 137 2.77 2.86 -13.61
N LEU A 138 3.67 2.96 -12.62
CA LEU A 138 4.36 4.21 -12.32
C LEU A 138 5.28 4.66 -13.46
N TYR A 139 5.94 3.72 -14.15
CA TYR A 139 6.72 4.02 -15.34
C TYR A 139 5.86 4.49 -16.53
N ILE A 140 4.62 3.99 -16.67
CA ILE A 140 3.66 4.55 -17.63
C ILE A 140 3.34 5.99 -17.25
N TYR A 141 3.01 6.23 -16.00
CA TYR A 141 2.65 7.56 -15.50
C TYR A 141 3.77 8.59 -15.74
N THR A 142 5.03 8.18 -15.57
CA THR A 142 6.21 9.03 -15.80
C THR A 142 6.69 9.04 -17.26
N GLY A 143 5.98 8.38 -18.18
CA GLY A 143 6.32 8.35 -19.61
C GLY A 143 7.47 7.42 -19.99
N GLN A 144 7.97 6.60 -19.08
CA GLN A 144 9.10 5.69 -19.26
C GLN A 144 8.63 4.35 -19.87
N LYS A 145 8.10 4.39 -21.11
CA LYS A 145 7.42 3.26 -21.75
C LYS A 145 8.27 1.99 -21.86
N ALA A 146 9.58 2.10 -22.11
CA ALA A 146 10.45 0.93 -22.22
C ALA A 146 10.59 0.19 -20.89
N LEU A 147 10.76 0.92 -19.77
CA LEU A 147 10.81 0.33 -18.43
C LEU A 147 9.44 -0.25 -18.04
N ALA A 148 8.36 0.47 -18.35
CA ALA A 148 7.01 -0.03 -18.14
C ALA A 148 6.76 -1.35 -18.84
N ASN A 149 7.16 -1.46 -20.11
CA ASN A 149 7.00 -2.70 -20.90
C ASN A 149 7.78 -3.87 -20.29
N ALA A 150 9.03 -3.62 -19.85
CA ALA A 150 9.84 -4.65 -19.22
C ALA A 150 9.21 -5.17 -17.92
N ASP A 151 8.79 -4.26 -17.03
CA ASP A 151 8.18 -4.62 -15.75
C ASP A 151 6.82 -5.32 -15.93
N LEU A 152 5.95 -4.80 -16.80
CA LEU A 152 4.65 -5.41 -17.05
C LEU A 152 4.78 -6.76 -17.74
N SER A 153 5.78 -6.96 -18.62
CA SER A 153 6.08 -8.27 -19.20
C SER A 153 6.48 -9.26 -18.11
N LYS A 154 7.35 -8.83 -17.18
CA LYS A 154 7.77 -9.66 -16.06
C LYS A 154 6.61 -10.00 -15.12
N ALA A 155 5.75 -9.04 -14.82
CA ALA A 155 4.52 -9.29 -14.05
C ALA A 155 3.60 -10.31 -14.74
N GLY A 156 3.47 -10.23 -16.07
CA GLY A 156 2.71 -11.19 -16.87
C GLY A 156 3.30 -12.61 -16.83
N GLU A 157 4.63 -12.74 -16.94
CA GLU A 157 5.35 -14.02 -16.79
C GLU A 157 5.14 -14.63 -15.40
N LEU A 158 5.08 -13.79 -14.35
CA LEU A 158 4.84 -14.22 -12.97
C LEU A 158 3.35 -14.44 -12.64
N GLY A 159 2.46 -14.32 -13.61
CA GLY A 159 1.05 -14.71 -13.48
C GLY A 159 0.02 -13.58 -13.54
N ILE A 160 0.43 -12.31 -13.59
CA ILE A 160 -0.51 -11.18 -13.76
C ILE A 160 -0.84 -11.01 -15.25
N VAL A 161 -1.68 -11.89 -15.79
CA VAL A 161 -2.04 -11.93 -17.21
C VAL A 161 -2.60 -10.59 -17.71
N SER A 162 -3.30 -9.85 -16.86
CA SER A 162 -3.84 -8.52 -17.19
C SER A 162 -2.75 -7.50 -17.57
N ALA A 163 -1.49 -7.70 -17.16
CA ALA A 163 -0.37 -6.83 -17.51
C ALA A 163 -0.17 -6.72 -19.04
N TYR A 164 -0.41 -7.80 -19.79
CA TYR A 164 -0.31 -7.76 -21.25
C TYR A 164 -1.35 -6.83 -21.91
N ASN A 165 -2.52 -6.68 -21.30
CA ASN A 165 -3.52 -5.71 -21.78
C ASN A 165 -3.06 -4.27 -21.53
N VAL A 166 -2.39 -4.02 -20.41
CA VAL A 166 -1.80 -2.70 -20.09
C VAL A 166 -0.70 -2.36 -21.10
N ILE A 167 0.22 -3.31 -21.40
CA ILE A 167 1.26 -3.14 -22.42
C ILE A 167 0.63 -2.77 -23.76
N LYS A 168 -0.37 -3.54 -24.20
CA LYS A 168 -1.05 -3.32 -25.47
C LYS A 168 -1.66 -1.92 -25.58
N ARG A 169 -2.13 -1.37 -24.46
CA ARG A 169 -2.83 -0.09 -24.43
C ARG A 169 -1.88 1.10 -24.32
N TYR A 170 -0.80 0.99 -23.56
CA TYR A 170 0.01 2.14 -23.13
C TYR A 170 1.47 2.10 -23.58
N CYS A 171 2.02 0.91 -23.88
CA CYS A 171 3.44 0.77 -24.20
C CYS A 171 3.72 0.57 -25.69
N LYS A 172 2.69 0.41 -26.55
CA LYS A 172 2.92 0.34 -28.01
C LYS A 172 3.42 1.68 -28.52
N GLU A 173 4.48 1.62 -29.31
CA GLU A 173 4.88 2.73 -30.18
C GLU A 173 3.82 2.87 -31.30
N ASN A 174 3.40 4.12 -31.55
CA ASN A 174 2.58 4.45 -32.72
C ASN A 174 3.43 4.40 -33.98
#